data_6d0537f23f20038ab6a0f102e2ebc087
#
_entry.id   6d0537f23f20038ab6a0f102e2ebc087
#
_cell.length_a   1.000
_cell.length_b   1.000
_cell.length_c   1.000
_cell.angle_alpha   90.00
_cell.angle_beta   90.00
_cell.angle_gamma   90.00
#
_symmetry.space_group_name_H-M   'P 1'
#
loop_
_entity.id
_entity.type
_entity.pdbx_description
1 polymer ?
#
loop_
_entity_poly.entity_id
_entity_poly.type
_entity_poly.pdbx_seq_one_letter_code
_entity_poly.pdbx_strand_id
1 'polypeptide(L)'
;MAQQFDYPKTETELREIQDKLYQHSKEAHDAGGRPAFKGLLEIMSAETTIITAIHNIKSNRGSETPGVDSKTMRRDYLQHSHAWVIRDIQSAFMHFEPQKIRRVYIDKPGKTEKRPLGIPTIRDRIVQECMRIVLEPIFEAQFFAHSYGFRPMRDAPMALERAKLLVHHTGYYWIVEGDISKCFDR
;
A
#
# COMPACT_ATOMS: atom_id res chain seq x y z
N MET A 1 -16.60 -19.72 6.02
CA MET A 1 -15.41 -20.48 5.54
C MET A 1 -14.42 -19.50 4.93
N ALA A 2 -13.09 -19.78 4.94
CA ALA A 2 -12.13 -18.91 4.29
C ALA A 2 -12.25 -19.02 2.77
N GLN A 3 -12.31 -17.88 2.09
CA GLN A 3 -12.38 -17.81 0.64
C GLN A 3 -11.00 -18.03 0.01
N GLN A 4 -10.94 -18.79 -1.07
CA GLN A 4 -9.72 -19.04 -1.84
C GLN A 4 -9.93 -18.55 -3.27
N PHE A 5 -8.86 -18.00 -3.87
CA PHE A 5 -8.85 -17.49 -5.23
C PHE A 5 -7.76 -18.19 -6.04
N ASP A 6 -7.98 -18.29 -7.35
CA ASP A 6 -6.98 -18.75 -8.30
C ASP A 6 -5.92 -17.69 -8.55
N TYR A 7 -4.76 -18.11 -9.08
CA TYR A 7 -3.70 -17.18 -9.49
C TYR A 7 -4.15 -16.30 -10.65
N PRO A 8 -3.96 -14.96 -10.55
CA PRO A 8 -4.22 -14.08 -11.69
C PRO A 8 -3.17 -14.30 -12.79
N LYS A 9 -3.62 -14.52 -14.00
CA LYS A 9 -2.79 -14.63 -15.20
C LYS A 9 -2.75 -13.34 -16.01
N THR A 10 -3.75 -12.50 -15.84
CA THR A 10 -3.90 -11.22 -16.54
C THR A 10 -4.19 -10.09 -15.53
N GLU A 11 -3.96 -8.84 -15.94
CA GLU A 11 -4.30 -7.67 -15.14
C GLU A 11 -5.82 -7.59 -14.88
N THR A 12 -6.63 -8.01 -15.83
CA THR A 12 -8.11 -8.08 -15.68
C THR A 12 -8.49 -9.05 -14.58
N GLU A 13 -7.92 -10.26 -14.59
CA GLU A 13 -8.16 -11.25 -13.53
C GLU A 13 -7.70 -10.74 -12.15
N LEU A 14 -6.56 -10.03 -12.09
CA LEU A 14 -6.09 -9.42 -10.85
C LEU A 14 -7.10 -8.39 -10.32
N ARG A 15 -7.68 -7.56 -11.19
CA ARG A 15 -8.71 -6.59 -10.80
C ARG A 15 -9.99 -7.29 -10.32
N GLU A 16 -10.41 -8.35 -11.00
CA GLU A 16 -11.56 -9.16 -10.56
C GLU A 16 -11.33 -9.79 -9.18
N ILE A 17 -10.09 -10.23 -8.89
CA ILE A 17 -9.73 -10.74 -7.57
C ILE A 17 -9.79 -9.61 -6.54
N GLN A 18 -9.28 -8.43 -6.84
CA GLN A 18 -9.36 -7.27 -5.95
C GLN A 18 -10.81 -6.90 -5.63
N ASP A 19 -11.70 -6.90 -6.62
CA ASP A 19 -13.12 -6.65 -6.42
C ASP A 19 -13.78 -7.71 -5.52
N LYS A 20 -13.46 -8.98 -5.73
CA LYS A 20 -13.96 -10.09 -4.89
C LYS A 20 -13.40 -9.99 -3.44
N LEU A 21 -12.14 -9.64 -3.27
CA LEU A 21 -11.54 -9.40 -1.95
C LEU A 21 -12.27 -8.28 -1.21
N TYR A 22 -12.56 -7.17 -1.91
CA TYR A 22 -13.33 -6.06 -1.36
C TYR A 22 -14.74 -6.49 -0.97
N GLN A 23 -15.48 -7.11 -1.87
CA GLN A 23 -16.87 -7.53 -1.63
C GLN A 23 -16.99 -8.49 -0.46
N HIS A 24 -16.16 -9.54 -0.44
CA HIS A 24 -16.17 -10.50 0.67
C HIS A 24 -15.79 -9.86 2.02
N SER A 25 -14.84 -8.90 2.00
CA SER A 25 -14.46 -8.16 3.21
C SER A 25 -15.60 -7.28 3.70
N LYS A 26 -16.30 -6.63 2.77
CA LYS A 26 -17.43 -5.76 3.09
C LYS A 26 -18.61 -6.55 3.65
N GLU A 27 -18.98 -7.66 3.01
CA GLU A 27 -20.03 -8.56 3.49
C GLU A 27 -19.75 -9.07 4.91
N ALA A 28 -18.51 -9.51 5.15
CA ALA A 28 -18.10 -9.98 6.48
C ALA A 28 -18.16 -8.85 7.51
N HIS A 29 -17.69 -7.64 7.16
CA HIS A 29 -17.73 -6.47 8.04
C HIS A 29 -19.16 -6.03 8.35
N ASP A 30 -20.03 -5.95 7.35
CA ASP A 30 -21.44 -5.54 7.49
C ASP A 30 -22.24 -6.56 8.33
N ALA A 31 -21.83 -7.83 8.31
CA ALA A 31 -22.35 -8.88 9.17
C ALA A 31 -21.75 -8.88 10.61
N GLY A 32 -20.89 -7.92 10.95
CA GLY A 32 -20.21 -7.83 12.26
C GLY A 32 -19.11 -8.87 12.47
N GLY A 33 -18.66 -9.52 11.41
CA GLY A 33 -17.61 -10.53 11.40
C GLY A 33 -16.26 -10.02 10.89
N ARG A 34 -15.34 -10.95 10.66
CA ARG A 34 -14.04 -10.69 10.05
C ARG A 34 -13.88 -11.53 8.78
N PRO A 35 -13.38 -10.94 7.68
CA PRO A 35 -13.11 -11.71 6.48
C PRO A 35 -11.98 -12.71 6.71
N ALA A 36 -12.05 -13.87 6.05
CA ALA A 36 -11.02 -14.89 6.11
C ALA A 36 -10.67 -15.36 4.70
N PHE A 37 -9.38 -15.34 4.38
CA PHE A 37 -8.85 -15.66 3.06
C PHE A 37 -7.78 -16.74 3.14
N LYS A 38 -7.64 -17.51 2.07
CA LYS A 38 -6.52 -18.42 1.81
C LYS A 38 -5.86 -18.04 0.49
N GLY A 39 -4.56 -18.28 0.37
CA GLY A 39 -3.87 -18.04 -0.89
C GLY A 39 -3.50 -16.58 -1.17
N LEU A 40 -3.55 -15.69 -0.17
CA LEU A 40 -3.16 -14.27 -0.39
C LEU A 40 -1.68 -14.14 -0.77
N LEU A 41 -0.81 -14.95 -0.17
CA LEU A 41 0.62 -14.94 -0.49
C LEU A 41 0.88 -15.36 -1.92
N GLU A 42 0.14 -16.34 -2.39
CA GLU A 42 0.19 -16.83 -3.76
C GLU A 42 -0.23 -15.75 -4.75
N ILE A 43 -1.29 -14.99 -4.45
CA ILE A 43 -1.74 -13.86 -5.29
C ILE A 43 -0.67 -12.75 -5.27
N MET A 44 -0.08 -12.43 -4.11
CA MET A 44 0.99 -11.43 -3.99
C MET A 44 2.22 -11.80 -4.82
N SER A 45 2.59 -13.09 -4.85
CA SER A 45 3.75 -13.62 -5.58
C SER A 45 3.45 -13.99 -7.03
N ALA A 46 2.21 -13.81 -7.50
CA ALA A 46 1.85 -14.07 -8.89
C ALA A 46 2.59 -13.12 -9.84
N GLU A 47 2.99 -13.64 -10.99
CA GLU A 47 3.71 -12.87 -12.02
C GLU A 47 3.00 -11.56 -12.37
N THR A 48 1.70 -11.62 -12.59
CA THR A 48 0.86 -10.45 -12.92
C THR A 48 0.90 -9.40 -11.82
N THR A 49 0.82 -9.80 -10.56
CA THR A 49 0.88 -8.88 -9.42
C THR A 49 2.26 -8.22 -9.33
N ILE A 50 3.34 -8.98 -9.54
CA ILE A 50 4.72 -8.46 -9.52
C ILE A 50 4.93 -7.46 -10.67
N ILE A 51 4.47 -7.76 -11.88
CA ILE A 51 4.56 -6.86 -13.04
C ILE A 51 3.80 -5.56 -12.76
N THR A 52 2.59 -5.65 -12.23
CA THR A 52 1.77 -4.49 -11.83
C THR A 52 2.48 -3.66 -10.78
N ALA A 53 3.06 -4.29 -9.76
CA ALA A 53 3.82 -3.61 -8.72
C ALA A 53 5.04 -2.86 -9.28
N ILE A 54 5.81 -3.48 -10.17
CA ILE A 54 6.95 -2.85 -10.85
C ILE A 54 6.47 -1.64 -11.66
N HIS A 55 5.36 -1.78 -12.37
CA HIS A 55 4.80 -0.70 -13.17
C HIS A 55 4.38 0.51 -12.31
N ASN A 56 3.75 0.25 -11.17
CA ASN A 56 3.37 1.29 -10.21
C ASN A 56 4.60 2.01 -9.64
N ILE A 57 5.61 1.26 -9.21
CA ILE A 57 6.83 1.86 -8.61
C ILE A 57 7.64 2.64 -9.65
N LYS A 58 7.79 2.11 -10.85
CA LYS A 58 8.56 2.74 -11.93
C LYS A 58 8.06 4.15 -12.27
N SER A 59 6.76 4.39 -12.15
CA SER A 59 6.14 5.69 -12.40
C SER A 59 6.37 6.72 -11.29
N ASN A 60 6.78 6.28 -10.10
CA ASN A 60 7.01 7.14 -8.96
C ASN A 60 8.34 7.89 -9.05
N ARG A 61 8.36 9.17 -8.63
CA ARG A 61 9.60 9.99 -8.58
C ARG A 61 10.73 9.35 -7.78
N GLY A 62 10.39 8.53 -6.78
CA GLY A 62 11.36 7.83 -5.94
C GLY A 62 11.96 6.57 -6.54
N SER A 63 11.54 6.14 -7.75
CA SER A 63 12.02 4.90 -8.39
C SER A 63 13.54 4.86 -8.61
N GLU A 64 14.14 6.02 -8.84
CA GLU A 64 15.59 6.17 -9.02
C GLU A 64 16.35 6.50 -7.73
N THR A 65 15.64 6.58 -6.60
CA THR A 65 16.29 6.80 -5.29
C THR A 65 16.68 5.46 -4.67
N PRO A 66 17.98 5.13 -4.58
CA PRO A 66 18.42 3.83 -4.10
C PRO A 66 18.23 3.66 -2.59
N GLY A 67 18.06 2.42 -2.16
CA GLY A 67 18.16 2.01 -0.77
C GLY A 67 19.62 1.93 -0.29
N VAL A 68 19.89 1.06 0.69
CA VAL A 68 21.25 0.81 1.21
C VAL A 68 22.12 0.01 0.23
N ASP A 69 21.49 -0.72 -0.69
CA ASP A 69 22.13 -1.56 -1.71
C ASP A 69 22.57 -0.75 -2.95
N SER A 70 22.31 0.56 -2.97
CA SER A 70 22.61 1.46 -4.10
C SER A 70 21.93 1.09 -5.42
N LYS A 71 20.94 0.18 -5.40
CA LYS A 71 20.21 -0.24 -6.60
C LYS A 71 19.04 0.72 -6.91
N THR A 72 18.78 0.91 -8.21
CA THR A 72 17.67 1.73 -8.72
C THR A 72 16.77 0.90 -9.63
N MET A 73 15.53 1.35 -9.82
CA MET A 73 14.58 0.64 -10.66
C MET A 73 15.10 0.51 -12.10
N ARG A 74 15.53 1.61 -12.70
CA ARG A 74 15.93 1.63 -14.10
C ARG A 74 17.19 0.82 -14.38
N ARG A 75 18.23 0.98 -13.56
CA ARG A 75 19.53 0.37 -13.81
C ARG A 75 19.57 -1.11 -13.43
N ASP A 76 18.91 -1.47 -12.32
CA ASP A 76 19.15 -2.76 -11.68
C ASP A 76 17.94 -3.72 -11.74
N TYR A 77 16.78 -3.25 -12.26
CA TYR A 77 15.60 -4.09 -12.45
C TYR A 77 15.09 -4.06 -13.89
N LEU A 78 14.91 -2.89 -14.50
CA LEU A 78 14.34 -2.80 -15.85
C LEU A 78 15.32 -3.23 -16.96
N GLN A 79 16.61 -3.41 -16.66
CA GLN A 79 17.61 -3.94 -17.62
C GLN A 79 17.75 -5.46 -17.53
N HIS A 80 17.19 -6.11 -16.52
CA HIS A 80 17.16 -7.56 -16.43
C HIS A 80 15.97 -8.14 -17.19
N SER A 81 16.05 -9.43 -17.53
CA SER A 81 14.92 -10.14 -18.14
C SER A 81 13.75 -10.20 -17.14
N HIS A 82 12.52 -10.13 -17.64
CA HIS A 82 11.32 -10.27 -16.83
C HIS A 82 11.37 -11.53 -15.94
N ALA A 83 11.77 -12.65 -16.51
CA ALA A 83 11.85 -13.92 -15.79
C ALA A 83 12.85 -13.89 -14.63
N TRP A 84 13.93 -13.10 -14.73
CA TRP A 84 14.86 -12.92 -13.62
C TRP A 84 14.23 -12.10 -12.51
N VAL A 85 13.62 -10.96 -12.83
CA VAL A 85 13.00 -10.08 -11.85
C VAL A 85 11.87 -10.79 -11.11
N ILE A 86 11.01 -11.51 -11.86
CA ILE A 86 9.90 -12.26 -11.26
C ILE A 86 10.43 -13.30 -10.28
N ARG A 87 11.43 -14.09 -10.66
CA ARG A 87 12.02 -15.10 -9.76
C ARG A 87 12.68 -14.49 -8.53
N ASP A 88 13.36 -13.34 -8.66
CA ASP A 88 13.96 -12.64 -7.53
C ASP A 88 12.89 -12.20 -6.51
N ILE A 89 11.78 -11.62 -6.98
CA ILE A 89 10.68 -11.20 -6.10
C ILE A 89 9.92 -12.39 -5.53
N GLN A 90 9.67 -13.44 -6.32
CA GLN A 90 9.04 -14.68 -5.81
C GLN A 90 9.90 -15.32 -4.72
N SER A 91 11.22 -15.35 -4.89
CA SER A 91 12.12 -15.86 -3.85
C SER A 91 12.06 -15.04 -2.56
N ALA A 92 11.80 -13.72 -2.67
CA ALA A 92 11.58 -12.88 -1.50
C ALA A 92 10.31 -13.25 -0.74
N PHE A 93 9.23 -13.62 -1.42
CA PHE A 93 8.01 -14.08 -0.74
C PHE A 93 8.18 -15.42 -0.03
N MET A 94 9.06 -16.28 -0.50
CA MET A 94 9.35 -17.58 0.15
C MET A 94 10.23 -17.43 1.38
N HIS A 95 11.20 -16.51 1.34
CA HIS A 95 12.18 -16.26 2.41
C HIS A 95 12.42 -14.76 2.51
N PHE A 96 11.48 -14.04 3.17
CA PHE A 96 11.55 -12.61 3.27
C PHE A 96 12.51 -12.17 4.38
N GLU A 97 13.63 -11.62 3.95
CA GLU A 97 14.59 -10.94 4.82
C GLU A 97 14.65 -9.46 4.44
N PRO A 98 13.95 -8.58 5.17
CA PRO A 98 13.95 -7.16 4.86
C PRO A 98 15.34 -6.57 4.98
N GLN A 99 15.75 -5.79 4.01
CA GLN A 99 17.01 -5.10 4.03
C GLN A 99 16.98 -3.89 4.98
N LYS A 100 18.15 -3.45 5.44
CA LYS A 100 18.25 -2.22 6.23
C LYS A 100 17.69 -1.04 5.45
N ILE A 101 17.02 -0.13 6.16
CA ILE A 101 16.44 1.07 5.57
C ILE A 101 17.50 2.18 5.57
N ARG A 102 17.73 2.81 4.43
CA ARG A 102 18.57 4.01 4.33
C ARG A 102 17.82 5.21 4.88
N ARG A 103 18.31 5.78 5.98
CA ARG A 103 17.70 6.94 6.61
C ARG A 103 18.28 8.24 6.01
N VAL A 104 17.40 9.12 5.56
CA VAL A 104 17.71 10.48 5.14
C VAL A 104 16.88 11.47 5.96
N TYR A 105 17.37 12.70 6.10
CA TYR A 105 16.66 13.74 6.84
C TYR A 105 16.18 14.82 5.87
N ILE A 106 14.89 15.13 5.93
CA ILE A 106 14.25 16.15 5.09
C ILE A 106 13.85 17.33 5.96
N ASP A 107 14.11 18.53 5.49
CA ASP A 107 13.73 19.76 6.19
C ASP A 107 12.20 19.88 6.25
N LYS A 108 11.69 20.29 7.43
CA LYS A 108 10.26 20.62 7.58
C LYS A 108 10.07 22.08 7.13
N PRO A 109 9.10 22.37 6.26
CA PRO A 109 8.81 23.75 5.87
C PRO A 109 8.57 24.65 7.08
N GLY A 110 9.30 25.75 7.17
CA GLY A 110 9.17 26.74 8.25
C GLY A 110 9.67 26.30 9.64
N LYS A 111 10.41 25.18 9.76
CA LYS A 111 10.98 24.71 11.02
C LYS A 111 12.46 24.35 10.84
N THR A 112 13.23 24.50 11.91
CA THR A 112 14.65 24.07 11.96
C THR A 112 14.82 22.56 12.12
N GLU A 113 13.76 21.87 12.56
CA GLU A 113 13.76 20.43 12.73
C GLU A 113 13.68 19.70 11.38
N LYS A 114 14.40 18.59 11.30
CA LYS A 114 14.32 17.65 10.17
C LYS A 114 13.43 16.46 10.53
N ARG A 115 12.72 15.95 9.54
CA ARG A 115 12.01 14.67 9.67
C ARG A 115 12.86 13.54 9.08
N PRO A 116 12.99 12.40 9.78
CA PRO A 116 13.62 11.24 9.20
C PRO A 116 12.70 10.63 8.11
N LEU A 117 13.32 10.22 7.00
CA LEU A 117 12.66 9.45 5.95
C LEU A 117 13.44 8.15 5.77
N GLY A 118 12.74 7.03 5.90
CA GLY A 118 13.29 5.71 5.61
C GLY A 118 13.11 5.35 4.14
N ILE A 119 14.19 4.96 3.47
CA ILE A 119 14.20 4.56 2.07
C ILE A 119 14.55 3.06 2.00
N PRO A 120 13.55 2.17 1.77
CA PRO A 120 13.79 0.75 1.56
C PRO A 120 14.51 0.49 0.23
N THR A 121 15.06 -0.70 0.05
CA THR A 121 15.60 -1.15 -1.25
C THR A 121 14.49 -1.25 -2.30
N ILE A 122 14.87 -1.25 -3.57
CA ILE A 122 13.88 -1.42 -4.65
C ILE A 122 13.17 -2.77 -4.54
N ARG A 123 13.91 -3.83 -4.18
CA ARG A 123 13.33 -5.17 -3.94
C ARG A 123 12.23 -5.14 -2.89
N ASP A 124 12.53 -4.56 -1.74
CA ASP A 124 11.56 -4.48 -0.64
C ASP A 124 10.35 -3.63 -1.02
N ARG A 125 10.55 -2.55 -1.80
CA ARG A 125 9.41 -1.74 -2.30
C ARG A 125 8.52 -2.52 -3.25
N ILE A 126 9.08 -3.38 -4.11
CA ILE A 126 8.27 -4.22 -5.01
C ILE A 126 7.45 -5.22 -4.17
N VAL A 127 8.06 -5.87 -3.18
CA VAL A 127 7.34 -6.77 -2.26
C VAL A 127 6.23 -6.02 -1.53
N GLN A 128 6.53 -4.84 -0.96
CA GLN A 128 5.54 -4.01 -0.27
C GLN A 128 4.39 -3.60 -1.19
N GLU A 129 4.68 -3.26 -2.43
CA GLU A 129 3.65 -2.89 -3.41
C GLU A 129 2.78 -4.08 -3.81
N CYS A 130 3.35 -5.28 -3.98
CA CYS A 130 2.57 -6.50 -4.18
C CYS A 130 1.63 -6.76 -3.00
N MET A 131 2.11 -6.57 -1.77
CA MET A 131 1.28 -6.68 -0.57
C MET A 131 0.18 -5.62 -0.57
N ARG A 132 0.50 -4.36 -0.91
CA ARG A 132 -0.48 -3.28 -0.99
C ARG A 132 -1.59 -3.60 -2.00
N ILE A 133 -1.25 -4.06 -3.20
CA ILE A 133 -2.21 -4.41 -4.27
C ILE A 133 -3.26 -5.40 -3.77
N VAL A 134 -2.86 -6.37 -2.96
CA VAL A 134 -3.75 -7.45 -2.47
C VAL A 134 -4.47 -7.07 -1.18
N LEU A 135 -3.80 -6.36 -0.26
CA LEU A 135 -4.36 -6.04 1.05
C LEU A 135 -5.24 -4.79 1.04
N GLU A 136 -4.97 -3.82 0.17
CA GLU A 136 -5.72 -2.56 0.10
C GLU A 136 -7.23 -2.77 -0.05
N PRO A 137 -7.75 -3.58 -0.99
CA PRO A 137 -9.19 -3.80 -1.09
C PRO A 137 -9.80 -4.44 0.15
N ILE A 138 -9.06 -5.30 0.86
CA ILE A 138 -9.53 -5.94 2.09
C ILE A 138 -9.72 -4.91 3.20
N PHE A 139 -8.75 -4.02 3.40
CA PHE A 139 -8.82 -2.98 4.42
C PHE A 139 -9.75 -1.84 4.03
N GLU A 140 -9.78 -1.45 2.74
CA GLU A 140 -10.65 -0.39 2.23
C GLU A 140 -12.12 -0.68 2.53
N ALA A 141 -12.54 -1.94 2.43
CA ALA A 141 -13.90 -2.37 2.74
C ALA A 141 -14.30 -2.18 4.21
N GLN A 142 -13.33 -2.07 5.11
CA GLN A 142 -13.54 -2.01 6.56
C GLN A 142 -13.26 -0.62 7.17
N PHE A 143 -12.70 0.29 6.41
CA PHE A 143 -12.37 1.61 6.92
C PHE A 143 -13.62 2.43 7.24
N PHE A 144 -13.52 3.20 8.33
CA PHE A 144 -14.54 4.14 8.71
C PHE A 144 -14.89 5.11 7.58
N ALA A 145 -16.18 5.37 7.36
CA ALA A 145 -16.66 6.15 6.22
C ALA A 145 -16.06 7.56 6.13
N HIS A 146 -15.64 8.15 7.23
CA HIS A 146 -15.04 9.48 7.30
C HIS A 146 -13.51 9.47 7.50
N SER A 147 -12.86 8.35 7.24
CA SER A 147 -11.40 8.27 7.08
C SER A 147 -11.03 8.69 5.65
N TYR A 148 -10.13 9.65 5.48
CA TYR A 148 -9.78 10.23 4.17
C TYR A 148 -8.31 10.05 3.80
N GLY A 149 -7.42 9.93 4.78
CA GLY A 149 -5.98 9.88 4.55
C GLY A 149 -5.52 8.61 3.84
N PHE A 150 -4.74 8.77 2.75
CA PHE A 150 -4.10 7.69 2.01
C PHE A 150 -5.04 6.61 1.44
N ARG A 151 -6.29 6.94 1.22
CA ARG A 151 -7.29 6.02 0.65
C ARG A 151 -7.56 6.32 -0.81
N PRO A 152 -7.86 5.28 -1.64
CA PRO A 152 -8.28 5.47 -3.02
C PRO A 152 -9.52 6.37 -3.11
N MET A 153 -9.58 7.21 -4.13
CA MET A 153 -10.73 8.08 -4.41
C MET A 153 -11.13 9.02 -3.26
N ARG A 154 -10.21 9.33 -2.33
CA ARG A 154 -10.42 10.25 -1.21
C ARG A 154 -9.30 11.27 -1.12
N ASP A 155 -9.66 12.51 -0.82
CA ASP A 155 -8.72 13.63 -0.75
C ASP A 155 -9.00 14.58 0.43
N ALA A 156 -8.09 15.52 0.64
CA ALA A 156 -8.23 16.53 1.68
C ALA A 156 -9.42 17.49 1.45
N PRO A 157 -9.74 17.95 0.21
CA PRO A 157 -10.95 18.72 -0.08
C PRO A 157 -12.22 18.01 0.39
N MET A 158 -12.38 16.71 0.14
CA MET A 158 -13.54 15.95 0.60
C MET A 158 -13.66 15.93 2.13
N ALA A 159 -12.53 15.78 2.84
CA ALA A 159 -12.51 15.83 4.30
C ALA A 159 -12.95 17.22 4.83
N LEU A 160 -12.44 18.28 4.22
CA LEU A 160 -12.81 19.66 4.57
C LEU A 160 -14.28 19.96 4.31
N GLU A 161 -14.81 19.51 3.17
CA GLU A 161 -16.24 19.70 2.85
C GLU A 161 -17.13 18.94 3.83
N ARG A 162 -16.73 17.72 4.24
CA ARG A 162 -17.44 16.97 5.28
C ARG A 162 -17.44 17.71 6.62
N ALA A 163 -16.29 18.25 7.04
CA ALA A 163 -16.19 19.03 8.27
C ALA A 163 -17.08 20.27 8.22
N LYS A 164 -17.09 20.99 7.11
CA LYS A 164 -17.95 22.15 6.85
C LYS A 164 -19.44 21.78 6.95
N LEU A 165 -19.86 20.70 6.32
CA LEU A 165 -21.24 20.20 6.40
C LEU A 165 -21.66 19.90 7.86
N LEU A 166 -20.79 19.26 8.65
CA LEU A 166 -21.06 18.97 10.05
C LEU A 166 -21.26 20.25 10.87
N VAL A 167 -20.43 21.27 10.68
CA VAL A 167 -20.58 22.55 11.38
C VAL A 167 -21.86 23.27 10.96
N HIS A 168 -22.16 23.39 9.67
CA HIS A 168 -23.28 24.17 9.17
C HIS A 168 -24.63 23.50 9.31
N HIS A 169 -24.72 22.18 9.16
CA HIS A 169 -26.01 21.46 9.16
C HIS A 169 -26.35 20.80 10.48
N THR A 170 -25.36 20.40 11.27
CA THR A 170 -25.60 19.71 12.56
C THR A 170 -25.32 20.59 13.77
N GLY A 171 -24.72 21.79 13.56
CA GLY A 171 -24.41 22.71 14.64
C GLY A 171 -23.31 22.24 15.59
N TYR A 172 -22.42 21.38 15.14
CA TYR A 172 -21.27 20.97 15.93
C TYR A 172 -20.21 22.08 15.97
N TYR A 173 -19.94 22.61 17.16
CA TYR A 173 -18.97 23.71 17.34
C TYR A 173 -17.67 23.26 18.00
N TRP A 174 -17.68 22.08 18.59
CA TRP A 174 -16.50 21.56 19.26
C TRP A 174 -15.70 20.66 18.33
N ILE A 175 -14.40 20.93 18.25
CA ILE A 175 -13.43 20.11 17.50
C ILE A 175 -12.48 19.48 18.51
N VAL A 176 -12.40 18.16 18.51
CA VAL A 176 -11.40 17.42 19.27
C VAL A 176 -10.32 16.97 18.29
N GLU A 177 -9.09 17.48 18.51
CA GLU A 177 -7.91 17.09 17.72
C GLU A 177 -7.08 16.09 18.51
N GLY A 178 -6.65 15.03 17.85
CA GLY A 178 -5.77 14.01 18.43
C GLY A 178 -4.77 13.50 17.40
N ASP A 179 -3.52 13.31 17.83
CA ASP A 179 -2.45 12.76 17.01
C ASP A 179 -1.60 11.76 17.80
N ILE A 180 -1.18 10.68 17.13
CA ILE A 180 -0.33 9.66 17.74
C ILE A 180 1.14 10.07 17.56
N SER A 181 1.77 10.48 18.65
CA SER A 181 3.17 10.89 18.62
C SER A 181 4.07 9.76 18.17
N LYS A 182 4.86 9.99 17.11
CA LYS A 182 5.89 9.08 16.58
C LYS A 182 5.35 7.67 16.27
N CYS A 183 4.15 7.58 15.68
CA CYS A 183 3.46 6.31 15.41
C CYS A 183 4.32 5.28 14.68
N PHE A 184 5.19 5.71 13.75
CA PHE A 184 6.08 4.84 12.97
C PHE A 184 7.55 4.86 13.41
N ASP A 185 7.89 5.63 14.44
CA ASP A 185 9.28 5.81 14.90
C ASP A 185 9.60 5.04 16.21
N ARG A 186 8.61 4.30 16.73
CA ARG A 186 8.71 3.51 17.96
C ARG A 186 8.60 2.01 17.67
#